data_12792e26e9eff6a5b17ef58ed0369d04
#
_entry.id   12792e26e9eff6a5b17ef58ed0369d04
#
_cell.length_a   1.000
_cell.length_b   1.000
_cell.length_c   1.000
_cell.angle_alpha   90.00
_cell.angle_beta   90.00
_cell.angle_gamma   90.00
#
_symmetry.space_group_name_H-M   'P 1'
#
loop_
_entity.id
_entity.type
_entity.pdbx_description
1 polymer ?
#
loop_
_entity_poly.entity_id
_entity_poly.type
_entity_poly.pdbx_seq_one_letter_code
_entity_poly.pdbx_strand_id
1 'polypeptide(L)'
;MPTIDLPIGPIDYRVVGPRAAGTPAAVFVHGFLVNATLWDPVAEQLAADGVRCILPDWPLGAHRRPVNPDADLSPIAVADAITGLLGALDLHDVVLVGSNTGGGLCQLALRGDTHRIRGLVLTNCDAFEQFPPRFFVPLFLLARSRPAVWTLAQQTRLRAVRHSPLGFGPLLNRPRPATLTRGWIQPLLDSAAIRRDVTRFARGMQRTELADAATWLGHFEGPVRLVWGTRDKHFTIGLGRRLAAAFRLAQLDEVTDATTFVSIDRPDTVASAVTDVLAKAHT
;
A
#
# COMPACT_ATOMS: atom_id res chain seq x y z
N MET A 1 7.50 12.47 -14.15
CA MET A 1 6.56 11.38 -13.84
C MET A 1 5.28 11.63 -14.62
N PRO A 2 4.71 10.64 -15.28
CA PRO A 2 3.37 10.76 -15.84
C PRO A 2 2.35 10.94 -14.71
N THR A 3 1.23 11.58 -15.06
CA THR A 3 0.09 11.85 -14.18
C THR A 3 -1.17 11.32 -14.86
N ILE A 4 -2.08 10.77 -14.09
CA ILE A 4 -3.41 10.36 -14.56
C ILE A 4 -4.47 11.04 -13.68
N ASP A 5 -5.50 11.57 -14.35
CA ASP A 5 -6.63 12.17 -13.64
C ASP A 5 -7.68 11.11 -13.33
N LEU A 6 -7.96 10.95 -12.04
CA LEU A 6 -9.00 10.06 -11.50
C LEU A 6 -10.07 10.91 -10.80
N PRO A 7 -11.24 10.34 -10.46
CA PRO A 7 -12.28 11.09 -9.74
C PRO A 7 -11.81 11.78 -8.47
N ILE A 8 -10.85 11.19 -7.75
CA ILE A 8 -10.25 11.80 -6.56
C ILE A 8 -9.26 12.93 -6.88
N GLY A 9 -8.82 13.05 -8.14
CA GLY A 9 -7.85 14.04 -8.62
C GLY A 9 -6.63 13.40 -9.29
N PRO A 10 -5.60 14.20 -9.59
CA PRO A 10 -4.40 13.75 -10.27
C PRO A 10 -3.56 12.81 -9.41
N ILE A 11 -3.18 11.67 -9.99
CA ILE A 11 -2.26 10.69 -9.39
C ILE A 11 -1.01 10.60 -10.25
N ASP A 12 0.13 10.95 -9.65
CA ASP A 12 1.44 10.76 -10.27
C ASP A 12 1.84 9.29 -10.14
N TYR A 13 2.44 8.72 -11.20
CA TYR A 13 2.91 7.33 -11.16
C TYR A 13 4.21 7.15 -11.94
N ARG A 14 4.95 6.10 -11.62
CA ARG A 14 6.13 5.64 -12.37
C ARG A 14 5.82 4.32 -13.03
N VAL A 15 6.51 4.07 -14.15
CA VAL A 15 6.51 2.77 -14.82
C VAL A 15 7.94 2.27 -14.87
N VAL A 16 8.18 1.09 -14.32
CA VAL A 16 9.46 0.38 -14.35
C VAL A 16 9.26 -0.91 -15.15
N GLY A 17 10.20 -1.25 -16.01
CA GLY A 17 10.12 -2.41 -16.90
C GLY A 17 9.46 -2.11 -18.25
N PRO A 18 9.10 -3.16 -19.01
CA PRO A 18 8.62 -3.03 -20.38
C PRO A 18 7.25 -2.34 -20.45
N ARG A 19 6.98 -1.66 -21.58
CA ARG A 19 5.74 -0.90 -21.81
C ARG A 19 4.88 -1.46 -22.93
N ALA A 20 5.30 -2.57 -23.54
CA ALA A 20 4.56 -3.18 -24.66
C ALA A 20 3.17 -3.64 -24.20
N ALA A 21 2.20 -3.59 -25.10
CA ALA A 21 0.87 -4.11 -24.84
C ALA A 21 0.95 -5.64 -24.58
N GLY A 22 0.09 -6.13 -23.68
CA GLY A 22 0.08 -7.54 -23.28
C GLY A 22 1.20 -7.98 -22.34
N THR A 23 2.09 -7.05 -21.91
CA THR A 23 3.09 -7.35 -20.89
C THR A 23 2.41 -7.61 -19.54
N PRO A 24 2.78 -8.71 -18.83
CA PRO A 24 2.31 -8.93 -17.46
C PRO A 24 2.53 -7.72 -16.58
N ALA A 25 1.52 -7.31 -15.83
CA ALA A 25 1.57 -6.06 -15.07
C ALA A 25 1.31 -6.27 -13.57
N ALA A 26 2.06 -5.51 -12.75
CA ALA A 26 1.84 -5.38 -11.32
C ALA A 26 1.58 -3.91 -10.97
N VAL A 27 0.56 -3.63 -10.16
CA VAL A 27 0.24 -2.30 -9.64
C VAL A 27 0.45 -2.29 -8.14
N PHE A 28 1.24 -1.33 -7.67
CA PHE A 28 1.70 -1.29 -6.29
C PHE A 28 0.91 -0.27 -5.46
N VAL A 29 0.53 -0.68 -4.26
CA VAL A 29 -0.24 0.13 -3.32
C VAL A 29 0.53 0.22 -2.01
N HIS A 30 1.13 1.39 -1.78
CA HIS A 30 1.91 1.66 -0.57
C HIS A 30 1.03 2.03 0.62
N GLY A 31 1.62 2.04 1.83
CA GLY A 31 0.92 2.37 3.06
C GLY A 31 0.83 3.87 3.37
N PHE A 32 0.27 4.17 4.55
CA PHE A 32 0.13 5.53 5.07
C PHE A 32 1.50 6.15 5.37
N LEU A 33 1.69 7.42 4.99
CA LEU A 33 2.91 8.23 5.16
C LEU A 33 4.17 7.68 4.46
N VAL A 34 4.03 6.75 3.53
CA VAL A 34 5.09 6.31 2.62
C VAL A 34 4.63 6.52 1.17
N ASN A 35 5.52 6.36 0.20
CA ASN A 35 5.21 6.53 -1.21
C ASN A 35 5.74 5.35 -2.05
N ALA A 36 5.60 5.45 -3.36
CA ALA A 36 5.97 4.42 -4.31
C ALA A 36 7.43 3.94 -4.22
N THR A 37 8.35 4.74 -3.64
CA THR A 37 9.75 4.30 -3.45
C THR A 37 9.91 3.13 -2.48
N LEU A 38 8.88 2.81 -1.70
CA LEU A 38 8.82 1.59 -0.89
C LEU A 38 9.03 0.33 -1.75
N TRP A 39 8.64 0.41 -3.01
CA TRP A 39 8.59 -0.72 -3.93
C TRP A 39 9.77 -0.79 -4.91
N ASP A 40 10.69 0.21 -4.89
CA ASP A 40 11.80 0.27 -5.85
C ASP A 40 12.61 -1.03 -5.93
N PRO A 41 13.01 -1.67 -4.81
CA PRO A 41 13.80 -2.89 -4.87
C PRO A 41 13.05 -4.08 -5.48
N VAL A 42 11.72 -4.15 -5.30
CA VAL A 42 10.87 -5.20 -5.88
C VAL A 42 10.64 -4.94 -7.37
N ALA A 43 10.32 -3.68 -7.72
CA ALA A 43 10.04 -3.30 -9.09
C ALA A 43 11.25 -3.44 -10.02
N GLU A 44 12.47 -3.18 -9.52
CA GLU A 44 13.71 -3.38 -10.26
C GLU A 44 13.91 -4.86 -10.61
N GLN A 45 13.67 -5.77 -9.67
CA GLN A 45 13.78 -7.22 -9.92
C GLN A 45 12.73 -7.69 -10.92
N LEU A 46 11.46 -7.35 -10.70
CA LEU A 46 10.36 -7.72 -11.59
C LEU A 46 10.54 -7.17 -13.01
N ALA A 47 11.06 -5.95 -13.13
CA ALA A 47 11.35 -5.36 -14.45
C ALA A 47 12.44 -6.12 -15.20
N ALA A 48 13.45 -6.63 -14.50
CA ALA A 48 14.48 -7.49 -15.10
C ALA A 48 13.88 -8.81 -15.59
N ASP A 49 12.83 -9.31 -14.92
CA ASP A 49 12.07 -10.52 -15.31
C ASP A 49 10.95 -10.22 -16.35
N GLY A 50 10.93 -9.01 -16.93
CA GLY A 50 10.00 -8.64 -17.99
C GLY A 50 8.60 -8.26 -17.51
N VAL A 51 8.39 -7.98 -16.24
CA VAL A 51 7.12 -7.52 -15.67
C VAL A 51 7.03 -5.99 -15.71
N ARG A 52 5.88 -5.47 -16.17
CA ARG A 52 5.56 -4.03 -16.13
C ARG A 52 5.09 -3.63 -14.74
N CYS A 53 5.87 -2.83 -14.04
CA CYS A 53 5.55 -2.34 -12.70
C CYS A 53 4.98 -0.92 -12.76
N ILE A 54 3.77 -0.72 -12.26
CA ILE A 54 3.10 0.58 -12.13
C ILE A 54 3.14 0.98 -10.66
N LEU A 55 3.80 2.10 -10.37
CA LEU A 55 4.06 2.57 -9.01
C LEU A 55 3.41 3.95 -8.78
N PRO A 56 2.13 4.02 -8.42
CA PRO A 56 1.46 5.29 -8.12
C PRO A 56 1.86 5.85 -6.76
N ASP A 57 1.88 7.17 -6.64
CA ASP A 57 1.93 7.88 -5.36
C ASP A 57 0.50 8.15 -4.88
N TRP A 58 -0.09 7.20 -4.14
CA TRP A 58 -1.44 7.31 -3.60
C TRP A 58 -1.57 8.45 -2.57
N PRO A 59 -2.75 9.08 -2.39
CA PRO A 59 -2.93 10.25 -1.54
C PRO A 59 -2.92 9.93 -0.04
N LEU A 60 -1.90 9.19 0.40
CA LEU A 60 -1.73 8.69 1.77
C LEU A 60 -0.68 9.47 2.58
N GLY A 61 -0.30 10.68 2.12
CA GLY A 61 0.53 11.62 2.88
C GLY A 61 1.96 11.80 2.38
N ALA A 62 2.45 10.93 1.51
CA ALA A 62 3.77 11.09 0.89
C ALA A 62 3.70 11.34 -0.63
N HIS A 63 2.50 11.54 -1.17
CA HIS A 63 2.25 11.97 -2.53
C HIS A 63 2.71 13.43 -2.72
N ARG A 64 3.13 13.78 -3.93
CA ARG A 64 3.72 15.11 -4.23
C ARG A 64 2.70 16.10 -4.76
N ARG A 65 1.67 15.61 -5.44
CA ARG A 65 0.62 16.42 -6.06
C ARG A 65 -0.66 16.30 -5.23
N PRO A 66 -1.20 17.41 -4.70
CA PRO A 66 -2.47 17.37 -3.98
C PRO A 66 -3.59 16.88 -4.89
N VAL A 67 -4.53 16.15 -4.32
CA VAL A 67 -5.77 15.74 -4.99
C VAL A 67 -6.82 16.85 -4.95
N ASN A 68 -7.96 16.63 -5.61
CA ASN A 68 -9.03 17.60 -5.66
C ASN A 68 -9.50 18.00 -4.24
N PRO A 69 -9.66 19.30 -3.96
CA PRO A 69 -10.00 19.78 -2.62
C PRO A 69 -11.29 19.18 -2.04
N ASP A 70 -12.24 18.86 -2.90
CA ASP A 70 -13.57 18.37 -2.50
C ASP A 70 -13.75 16.86 -2.69
N ALA A 71 -12.73 16.16 -3.22
CA ALA A 71 -12.81 14.71 -3.42
C ALA A 71 -13.00 13.95 -2.10
N ASP A 72 -13.78 12.89 -2.10
CA ASP A 72 -13.77 11.93 -1.01
C ASP A 72 -12.43 11.19 -0.98
N LEU A 73 -11.80 11.16 0.19
CA LEU A 73 -10.57 10.42 0.45
C LEU A 73 -10.78 9.34 1.52
N SER A 74 -12.00 8.87 1.71
CA SER A 74 -12.23 7.67 2.52
C SER A 74 -11.43 6.49 1.94
N PRO A 75 -11.08 5.49 2.74
CA PRO A 75 -10.41 4.28 2.26
C PRO A 75 -11.14 3.63 1.09
N ILE A 76 -12.46 3.65 1.10
CA ILE A 76 -13.30 3.14 0.00
C ILE A 76 -13.08 3.94 -1.28
N ALA A 77 -13.10 5.27 -1.21
CA ALA A 77 -12.86 6.12 -2.39
C ALA A 77 -11.43 5.96 -2.96
N VAL A 78 -10.44 5.76 -2.10
CA VAL A 78 -9.07 5.46 -2.55
C VAL A 78 -8.98 4.06 -3.17
N ALA A 79 -9.70 3.07 -2.64
CA ALA A 79 -9.79 1.74 -3.23
C ALA A 79 -10.47 1.78 -4.61
N ASP A 80 -11.54 2.56 -4.78
CA ASP A 80 -12.20 2.80 -6.07
C ASP A 80 -11.24 3.51 -7.05
N ALA A 81 -10.38 4.39 -6.57
CA ALA A 81 -9.34 5.00 -7.41
C ALA A 81 -8.28 3.99 -7.88
N ILE A 82 -7.98 2.94 -7.09
CA ILE A 82 -7.08 1.86 -7.51
C ILE A 82 -7.69 1.13 -8.72
N THR A 83 -8.94 0.70 -8.64
CA THR A 83 -9.62 0.04 -9.77
C THR A 83 -9.82 1.00 -10.96
N GLY A 84 -10.14 2.26 -10.68
CA GLY A 84 -10.23 3.32 -11.69
C GLY A 84 -8.92 3.53 -12.45
N LEU A 85 -7.77 3.44 -11.79
CA LEU A 85 -6.45 3.52 -12.44
C LEU A 85 -6.25 2.36 -13.42
N LEU A 86 -6.68 1.15 -13.07
CA LEU A 86 -6.59 -0.01 -13.98
C LEU A 86 -7.37 0.25 -15.27
N GLY A 87 -8.59 0.80 -15.14
CA GLY A 87 -9.41 1.16 -16.31
C GLY A 87 -8.79 2.30 -17.14
N ALA A 88 -8.35 3.37 -16.48
CA ALA A 88 -7.80 4.54 -17.15
C ALA A 88 -6.46 4.29 -17.88
N LEU A 89 -5.69 3.30 -17.42
CA LEU A 89 -4.46 2.83 -18.09
C LEU A 89 -4.69 1.61 -18.99
N ASP A 90 -5.95 1.19 -19.16
CA ASP A 90 -6.36 0.00 -19.90
C ASP A 90 -5.51 -1.25 -19.53
N LEU A 91 -5.35 -1.46 -18.24
CA LEU A 91 -4.63 -2.60 -17.69
C LEU A 91 -5.59 -3.77 -17.46
N HIS A 92 -5.17 -4.95 -17.86
CA HIS A 92 -5.88 -6.21 -17.66
C HIS A 92 -4.93 -7.23 -17.05
N ASP A 93 -5.48 -8.26 -16.42
CA ASP A 93 -4.68 -9.33 -15.79
C ASP A 93 -3.60 -8.82 -14.82
N VAL A 94 -3.97 -7.86 -13.98
CA VAL A 94 -3.04 -7.17 -13.09
C VAL A 94 -2.88 -7.90 -11.78
N VAL A 95 -1.65 -8.01 -11.28
CA VAL A 95 -1.40 -8.35 -9.88
C VAL A 95 -1.40 -7.06 -9.05
N LEU A 96 -2.33 -6.94 -8.08
CA LEU A 96 -2.26 -5.86 -7.09
C LEU A 96 -1.30 -6.26 -5.97
N VAL A 97 -0.35 -5.37 -5.66
CA VAL A 97 0.67 -5.59 -4.62
C VAL A 97 0.50 -4.55 -3.52
N GLY A 98 0.10 -4.97 -2.32
CA GLY A 98 -0.23 -4.06 -1.23
C GLY A 98 0.59 -4.29 0.05
N SER A 99 0.93 -3.19 0.75
CA SER A 99 1.62 -3.22 2.05
C SER A 99 1.00 -2.23 3.02
N ASN A 100 0.98 -2.54 4.32
CA ASN A 100 0.48 -1.67 5.36
C ASN A 100 -0.98 -1.26 5.04
N THR A 101 -1.36 0.02 5.13
CA THR A 101 -2.68 0.51 4.71
C THR A 101 -2.99 0.16 3.25
N GLY A 102 -1.99 0.14 2.36
CA GLY A 102 -2.19 -0.23 0.96
C GLY A 102 -2.68 -1.66 0.76
N GLY A 103 -2.29 -2.60 1.60
CA GLY A 103 -2.83 -3.96 1.57
C GLY A 103 -4.31 -4.01 2.00
N GLY A 104 -4.70 -3.17 2.97
CA GLY A 104 -6.12 -2.98 3.32
C GLY A 104 -6.91 -2.39 2.16
N LEU A 105 -6.37 -1.39 1.46
CA LEU A 105 -7.00 -0.79 0.28
C LEU A 105 -7.15 -1.80 -0.87
N CYS A 106 -6.18 -2.70 -1.08
CA CYS A 106 -6.32 -3.80 -2.04
C CYS A 106 -7.49 -4.73 -1.68
N GLN A 107 -7.70 -5.03 -0.40
CA GLN A 107 -8.85 -5.82 0.06
C GLN A 107 -10.18 -5.10 -0.20
N LEU A 108 -10.25 -3.78 0.04
CA LEU A 108 -11.43 -2.96 -0.25
C LEU A 108 -11.70 -2.86 -1.77
N ALA A 109 -10.66 -2.85 -2.60
CA ALA A 109 -10.79 -2.81 -4.06
C ALA A 109 -11.49 -4.05 -4.63
N LEU A 110 -11.45 -5.19 -3.92
CA LEU A 110 -12.17 -6.40 -4.32
C LEU A 110 -13.69 -6.34 -4.11
N ARG A 111 -14.21 -5.28 -3.48
CA ARG A 111 -15.66 -5.07 -3.28
C ARG A 111 -16.41 -4.91 -4.60
N GLY A 112 -15.75 -4.32 -5.59
CA GLY A 112 -16.31 -3.99 -6.90
C GLY A 112 -15.99 -5.03 -7.96
N ASP A 113 -15.94 -4.56 -9.19
CA ASP A 113 -15.56 -5.37 -10.34
C ASP A 113 -14.07 -5.72 -10.32
N THR A 114 -13.77 -7.01 -10.31
CA THR A 114 -12.41 -7.55 -10.21
C THR A 114 -11.88 -8.12 -11.54
N HIS A 115 -12.62 -8.02 -12.64
CA HIS A 115 -12.27 -8.64 -13.93
C HIS A 115 -10.88 -8.24 -14.47
N ARG A 116 -10.34 -7.08 -14.04
CA ARG A 116 -8.99 -6.62 -14.40
C ARG A 116 -7.91 -7.11 -13.44
N ILE A 117 -8.30 -7.72 -12.32
CA ILE A 117 -7.39 -8.15 -11.25
C ILE A 117 -7.17 -9.64 -11.35
N ARG A 118 -5.98 -10.05 -11.78
CA ARG A 118 -5.56 -11.45 -11.86
C ARG A 118 -5.40 -12.08 -10.48
N GLY A 119 -4.77 -11.36 -9.56
CA GLY A 119 -4.48 -11.85 -8.22
C GLY A 119 -3.89 -10.78 -7.32
N LEU A 120 -3.58 -11.17 -6.09
CA LEU A 120 -3.04 -10.29 -5.06
C LEU A 120 -1.71 -10.78 -4.51
N VAL A 121 -0.84 -9.83 -4.18
CA VAL A 121 0.29 -10.06 -3.28
C VAL A 121 0.17 -9.07 -2.12
N LEU A 122 -0.01 -9.57 -0.90
CA LEU A 122 -0.17 -8.75 0.29
C LEU A 122 1.01 -8.96 1.23
N THR A 123 1.64 -7.87 1.66
CA THR A 123 2.67 -7.92 2.70
C THR A 123 2.15 -7.25 3.95
N ASN A 124 2.62 -7.63 5.12
CA ASN A 124 2.20 -7.10 6.43
C ASN A 124 1.26 -5.89 6.33
N CYS A 125 -0.04 -6.08 6.49
CA CYS A 125 -1.03 -5.06 6.19
C CYS A 125 -2.22 -5.06 7.15
N ASP A 126 -2.97 -3.98 7.10
CA ASP A 126 -4.26 -3.85 7.77
C ASP A 126 -5.24 -4.95 7.30
N ALA A 127 -5.99 -5.52 8.22
CA ALA A 127 -7.05 -6.48 7.96
C ALA A 127 -8.04 -6.56 9.13
N PHE A 128 -9.28 -6.87 8.85
CA PHE A 128 -10.36 -7.06 9.83
C PHE A 128 -10.50 -5.84 10.75
N GLU A 129 -10.58 -6.08 12.07
CA GLU A 129 -10.68 -5.05 13.10
C GLU A 129 -9.38 -4.25 13.34
N GLN A 130 -8.27 -4.65 12.71
CA GLN A 130 -6.99 -3.94 12.79
C GLN A 130 -6.85 -2.94 11.62
N PHE A 131 -7.68 -1.93 11.63
CA PHE A 131 -7.66 -0.83 10.66
C PHE A 131 -7.86 0.52 11.37
N PRO A 132 -6.80 1.21 11.77
CA PRO A 132 -5.41 0.76 11.82
C PRO A 132 -5.14 -0.17 13.02
N PRO A 133 -3.95 -0.81 13.12
CA PRO A 133 -3.54 -1.53 14.31
C PRO A 133 -3.61 -0.65 15.56
N ARG A 134 -3.91 -1.25 16.70
CA ARG A 134 -4.15 -0.52 17.97
C ARG A 134 -3.06 0.49 18.32
N PHE A 135 -1.80 0.14 18.05
CA PHE A 135 -0.66 1.01 18.30
C PHE A 135 -0.74 2.34 17.51
N PHE A 136 -1.26 2.31 16.28
CA PHE A 136 -1.35 3.49 15.41
C PHE A 136 -2.65 4.28 15.59
N VAL A 137 -3.62 3.79 16.36
CA VAL A 137 -4.89 4.51 16.60
C VAL A 137 -4.67 5.96 17.08
N PRO A 138 -3.77 6.24 18.05
CA PRO A 138 -3.53 7.64 18.46
C PRO A 138 -3.00 8.51 17.32
N LEU A 139 -2.12 7.97 16.46
CA LEU A 139 -1.61 8.69 15.28
C LEU A 139 -2.74 9.06 14.32
N PHE A 140 -3.63 8.11 14.02
CA PHE A 140 -4.77 8.35 13.12
C PHE A 140 -5.79 9.33 13.73
N LEU A 141 -6.01 9.30 15.04
CA LEU A 141 -6.85 10.29 15.72
C LEU A 141 -6.24 11.70 15.64
N LEU A 142 -4.94 11.84 15.86
CA LEU A 142 -4.22 13.09 15.69
C LEU A 142 -4.24 13.56 14.22
N ALA A 143 -4.12 12.65 13.28
CA ALA A 143 -4.15 12.96 11.84
C ALA A 143 -5.52 13.53 11.37
N ARG A 144 -6.58 13.40 12.15
CA ARG A 144 -7.88 14.06 11.91
C ARG A 144 -7.86 15.57 12.12
N SER A 145 -6.76 16.11 12.63
CA SER A 145 -6.58 17.55 12.92
C SER A 145 -5.42 18.12 12.09
N ARG A 146 -5.69 19.13 11.26
CA ARG A 146 -4.64 19.79 10.44
C ARG A 146 -3.49 20.37 11.28
N PRO A 147 -3.74 21.09 12.41
CA PRO A 147 -2.68 21.55 13.29
C PRO A 147 -1.84 20.42 13.86
N ALA A 148 -2.46 19.30 14.26
CA ALA A 148 -1.74 18.15 14.79
C ALA A 148 -0.87 17.48 13.70
N VAL A 149 -1.37 17.32 12.47
CA VAL A 149 -0.58 16.83 11.33
C VAL A 149 0.62 17.73 11.08
N TRP A 150 0.45 19.06 11.11
CA TRP A 150 1.55 20.00 10.96
C TRP A 150 2.61 19.83 12.06
N THR A 151 2.18 19.79 13.32
CA THR A 151 3.09 19.60 14.47
C THR A 151 3.86 18.31 14.39
N LEU A 152 3.16 17.19 14.10
CA LEU A 152 3.80 15.88 13.91
C LEU A 152 4.81 15.92 12.75
N ALA A 153 4.45 16.53 11.62
CA ALA A 153 5.35 16.68 10.49
C ALA A 153 6.63 17.43 10.88
N GLN A 154 6.52 18.56 11.62
CA GLN A 154 7.70 19.32 12.06
C GLN A 154 8.64 18.47 12.94
N GLN A 155 8.10 17.67 13.84
CA GLN A 155 8.89 16.78 14.70
C GLN A 155 9.67 15.73 13.86
N THR A 156 9.09 15.25 12.77
CA THR A 156 9.74 14.25 11.90
C THR A 156 10.90 14.82 11.07
N ARG A 157 11.18 16.15 11.11
CA ARG A 157 12.43 16.72 10.57
C ARG A 157 13.65 16.12 11.24
N LEU A 158 13.54 15.80 12.53
CA LEU A 158 14.62 15.15 13.27
C LEU A 158 14.67 13.65 12.90
N ARG A 159 15.85 13.18 12.44
CA ARG A 159 16.07 11.77 12.12
C ARG A 159 15.74 10.86 13.31
N ALA A 160 16.13 11.27 14.52
CA ALA A 160 15.87 10.51 15.73
C ALA A 160 14.37 10.28 15.94
N VAL A 161 13.50 11.25 15.66
CA VAL A 161 12.05 11.13 15.77
C VAL A 161 11.50 10.20 14.67
N ARG A 162 11.95 10.39 13.41
CA ARG A 162 11.52 9.53 12.29
C ARG A 162 11.84 8.04 12.51
N HIS A 163 12.97 7.74 13.14
CA HIS A 163 13.42 6.37 13.39
C HIS A 163 13.15 5.91 14.84
N SER A 164 12.42 6.71 15.62
CA SER A 164 11.98 6.33 16.97
C SER A 164 10.95 5.19 16.93
N PRO A 165 10.64 4.58 18.09
CA PRO A 165 9.56 3.61 18.22
C PRO A 165 8.18 4.12 17.76
N LEU A 166 7.95 5.44 17.76
CA LEU A 166 6.71 6.08 17.30
C LEU A 166 6.75 6.50 15.82
N GLY A 167 7.88 6.28 15.13
CA GLY A 167 8.06 6.59 13.72
C GLY A 167 8.21 5.32 12.86
N PHE A 168 9.09 5.39 11.87
CA PHE A 168 9.35 4.27 10.96
C PHE A 168 10.28 3.20 11.55
N GLY A 169 10.87 3.43 12.74
CA GLY A 169 11.84 2.50 13.35
C GLY A 169 11.33 1.07 13.44
N PRO A 170 10.15 0.80 14.03
CA PRO A 170 9.61 -0.54 14.18
C PRO A 170 9.20 -1.23 12.87
N LEU A 171 9.03 -0.44 11.79
CA LEU A 171 8.56 -0.94 10.49
C LEU A 171 9.71 -1.42 9.59
N LEU A 172 10.95 -1.19 10.01
CA LEU A 172 12.19 -1.51 9.28
C LEU A 172 13.04 -2.47 10.09
N ASN A 173 13.38 -3.63 9.53
CA ASN A 173 14.21 -4.64 10.21
C ASN A 173 15.67 -4.18 10.38
N ARG A 174 16.17 -3.33 9.46
CA ARG A 174 17.54 -2.80 9.45
C ARG A 174 17.52 -1.29 9.26
N PRO A 175 18.52 -0.58 9.82
CA PRO A 175 18.67 0.85 9.54
C PRO A 175 18.75 1.12 8.04
N ARG A 176 17.98 2.09 7.56
CA ARG A 176 17.95 2.52 6.16
C ARG A 176 18.53 3.93 6.02
N PRO A 177 18.98 4.33 4.82
CA PRO A 177 19.40 5.69 4.58
C PRO A 177 18.36 6.69 5.03
N ALA A 178 18.79 7.73 5.74
CA ALA A 178 17.88 8.76 6.24
C ALA A 178 17.17 9.51 5.10
N THR A 179 17.72 9.48 3.90
CA THR A 179 17.16 10.05 2.67
C THR A 179 15.84 9.39 2.28
N LEU A 180 15.72 8.06 2.43
CA LEU A 180 14.49 7.34 2.12
C LEU A 180 13.31 7.84 2.96
N THR A 181 13.43 7.77 4.29
CA THR A 181 12.37 8.19 5.20
C THR A 181 12.13 9.70 5.18
N ARG A 182 13.16 10.50 4.86
CA ARG A 182 13.00 11.92 4.62
C ARG A 182 12.18 12.19 3.36
N GLY A 183 12.42 11.45 2.28
CA GLY A 183 11.65 11.55 1.05
C GLY A 183 10.16 11.27 1.27
N TRP A 184 9.81 10.34 2.15
CA TRP A 184 8.42 10.03 2.48
C TRP A 184 7.70 11.16 3.21
N ILE A 185 8.37 11.87 4.12
CA ILE A 185 7.73 12.94 4.90
C ILE A 185 7.87 14.33 4.27
N GLN A 186 8.76 14.49 3.28
CA GLN A 186 9.03 15.81 2.70
C GLN A 186 7.77 16.48 2.13
N PRO A 187 6.89 15.80 1.36
CA PRO A 187 5.65 16.41 0.86
C PRO A 187 4.74 16.91 1.99
N LEU A 188 4.69 16.17 3.10
CA LEU A 188 3.90 16.56 4.27
C LEU A 188 4.46 17.82 4.96
N LEU A 189 5.79 18.00 4.94
CA LEU A 189 6.46 19.19 5.47
C LEU A 189 6.20 20.41 4.58
N ASP A 190 6.27 20.24 3.27
CA ASP A 190 6.29 21.34 2.31
C ASP A 190 4.89 21.84 1.94
N SER A 191 3.86 20.98 1.98
CA SER A 191 2.54 21.30 1.44
C SER A 191 1.41 21.23 2.45
N ALA A 192 0.72 22.36 2.63
CA ALA A 192 -0.51 22.43 3.43
C ALA A 192 -1.65 21.62 2.77
N ALA A 193 -1.66 21.52 1.44
CA ALA A 193 -2.64 20.74 0.71
C ALA A 193 -2.44 19.23 0.96
N ILE A 194 -1.20 18.73 0.96
CA ILE A 194 -0.92 17.34 1.32
C ILE A 194 -1.35 17.04 2.77
N ARG A 195 -1.11 17.95 3.72
CA ARG A 195 -1.60 17.80 5.10
C ARG A 195 -3.13 17.79 5.19
N ARG A 196 -3.82 18.57 4.33
CA ARG A 196 -5.28 18.51 4.19
C ARG A 196 -5.72 17.12 3.72
N ASP A 197 -5.06 16.56 2.71
CA ASP A 197 -5.40 15.26 2.12
C ASP A 197 -5.22 14.14 3.16
N VAL A 198 -4.12 14.14 3.91
CA VAL A 198 -3.91 13.23 5.07
C VAL A 198 -5.05 13.34 6.08
N THR A 199 -5.45 14.57 6.43
CA THR A 199 -6.52 14.79 7.40
C THR A 199 -7.86 14.26 6.88
N ARG A 200 -8.13 14.39 5.59
CA ARG A 200 -9.36 13.90 4.96
C ARG A 200 -9.39 12.38 4.94
N PHE A 201 -8.29 11.73 4.54
CA PHE A 201 -8.17 10.27 4.61
C PHE A 201 -8.41 9.76 6.04
N ALA A 202 -7.72 10.35 7.04
CA ALA A 202 -7.86 9.94 8.44
C ALA A 202 -9.28 10.18 8.99
N ARG A 203 -9.99 11.21 8.53
CA ARG A 203 -11.39 11.46 8.89
C ARG A 203 -12.37 10.50 8.25
N GLY A 204 -12.11 10.13 6.98
CA GLY A 204 -12.96 9.21 6.22
C GLY A 204 -12.81 7.75 6.66
N MET A 205 -11.70 7.39 7.33
CA MET A 205 -11.45 6.03 7.76
C MET A 205 -12.46 5.56 8.82
N GLN A 206 -13.10 4.43 8.55
CA GLN A 206 -13.97 3.73 9.48
C GLN A 206 -13.32 2.38 9.84
N ARG A 207 -13.29 2.07 11.15
CA ARG A 207 -12.56 0.89 11.64
C ARG A 207 -13.24 -0.44 11.27
N THR A 208 -14.49 -0.40 10.86
CA THR A 208 -15.26 -1.59 10.46
C THR A 208 -15.07 -1.96 8.99
N GLU A 209 -14.54 -1.07 8.14
CA GLU A 209 -14.46 -1.28 6.70
C GLU A 209 -13.74 -2.59 6.31
N LEU A 210 -12.62 -2.92 6.96
CA LEU A 210 -11.91 -4.18 6.68
C LEU A 210 -12.52 -5.40 7.40
N ALA A 211 -13.25 -5.20 8.48
CA ALA A 211 -14.04 -6.27 9.07
C ALA A 211 -15.20 -6.64 8.14
N ASP A 212 -15.85 -5.64 7.53
CA ASP A 212 -16.88 -5.85 6.53
C ASP A 212 -16.30 -6.48 5.26
N ALA A 213 -15.07 -6.09 4.86
CA ALA A 213 -14.36 -6.66 3.72
C ALA A 213 -14.19 -8.18 3.83
N ALA A 214 -13.99 -8.70 5.03
CA ALA A 214 -13.85 -10.15 5.25
C ALA A 214 -15.02 -10.98 4.71
N THR A 215 -16.20 -10.37 4.52
CA THR A 215 -17.39 -11.06 4.00
C THR A 215 -17.30 -11.39 2.50
N TRP A 216 -16.49 -10.66 1.74
CA TRP A 216 -16.32 -10.89 0.29
C TRP A 216 -14.97 -11.41 -0.14
N LEU A 217 -13.94 -11.44 0.74
CA LEU A 217 -12.61 -11.94 0.37
C LEU A 217 -12.64 -13.39 -0.12
N GLY A 218 -13.52 -14.23 0.45
CA GLY A 218 -13.70 -15.60 0.03
C GLY A 218 -14.33 -15.78 -1.36
N HIS A 219 -14.92 -14.73 -1.93
CA HIS A 219 -15.48 -14.74 -3.27
C HIS A 219 -14.46 -14.37 -4.35
N PHE A 220 -13.30 -13.86 -3.96
CA PHE A 220 -12.24 -13.58 -4.92
C PHE A 220 -11.63 -14.89 -5.43
N GLU A 221 -11.71 -15.10 -6.74
CA GLU A 221 -11.29 -16.35 -7.38
C GLU A 221 -9.82 -16.36 -7.80
N GLY A 222 -9.18 -15.20 -7.87
CA GLY A 222 -7.77 -15.08 -8.22
C GLY A 222 -6.82 -15.61 -7.15
N PRO A 223 -5.59 -16.01 -7.54
CA PRO A 223 -4.57 -16.46 -6.61
C PRO A 223 -4.12 -15.30 -5.68
N VAL A 224 -3.89 -15.62 -4.42
CA VAL A 224 -3.42 -14.68 -3.42
C VAL A 224 -2.14 -15.20 -2.77
N ARG A 225 -1.11 -14.37 -2.72
CA ARG A 225 0.12 -14.62 -1.96
C ARG A 225 0.22 -13.62 -0.82
N LEU A 226 0.45 -14.12 0.37
CA LEU A 226 0.78 -13.28 1.52
C LEU A 226 2.26 -13.49 1.85
N VAL A 227 3.04 -12.42 1.84
CA VAL A 227 4.46 -12.45 2.21
C VAL A 227 4.62 -11.69 3.51
N TRP A 228 4.81 -12.40 4.61
CA TRP A 228 4.61 -11.82 5.94
C TRP A 228 5.86 -11.87 6.81
N GLY A 229 6.40 -10.70 7.14
CA GLY A 229 7.52 -10.55 8.06
C GLY A 229 7.09 -10.93 9.48
N THR A 230 7.70 -11.98 10.05
CA THR A 230 7.30 -12.53 11.37
C THR A 230 7.81 -11.71 12.54
N ARG A 231 8.76 -10.79 12.32
CA ARG A 231 9.26 -9.85 13.34
C ARG A 231 8.35 -8.67 13.60
N ASP A 232 7.30 -8.51 12.78
CA ASP A 232 6.36 -7.41 12.93
C ASP A 232 5.50 -7.58 14.19
N LYS A 233 5.54 -6.56 15.04
CA LYS A 233 4.77 -6.52 16.29
C LYS A 233 3.39 -5.89 16.13
N HIS A 234 3.14 -5.22 15.01
CA HIS A 234 1.90 -4.52 14.72
C HIS A 234 0.97 -5.35 13.85
N PHE A 235 1.49 -5.88 12.75
CA PHE A 235 0.81 -6.84 11.88
C PHE A 235 1.37 -8.24 12.16
N THR A 236 0.91 -8.85 13.24
CA THR A 236 1.46 -10.13 13.70
C THR A 236 1.24 -11.26 12.68
N ILE A 237 2.06 -12.30 12.74
CA ILE A 237 1.88 -13.48 11.87
C ILE A 237 0.51 -14.15 12.06
N GLY A 238 -0.08 -14.05 13.26
CA GLY A 238 -1.45 -14.51 13.51
C GLY A 238 -2.48 -13.78 12.67
N LEU A 239 -2.30 -12.47 12.43
CA LEU A 239 -3.14 -11.71 11.51
C LEU A 239 -2.97 -12.20 10.07
N GLY A 240 -1.72 -12.43 9.62
CA GLY A 240 -1.42 -12.96 8.29
C GLY A 240 -2.05 -14.33 8.04
N ARG A 241 -1.96 -15.24 9.02
CA ARG A 241 -2.60 -16.56 8.94
C ARG A 241 -4.13 -16.46 8.87
N ARG A 242 -4.72 -15.57 9.66
CA ARG A 242 -6.18 -15.32 9.62
C ARG A 242 -6.60 -14.73 8.28
N LEU A 243 -5.82 -13.80 7.74
CA LEU A 243 -6.09 -13.19 6.43
C LEU A 243 -5.96 -14.20 5.30
N ALA A 244 -4.94 -15.06 5.31
CA ALA A 244 -4.81 -16.14 4.34
C ALA A 244 -6.01 -17.08 4.36
N ALA A 245 -6.52 -17.43 5.54
CA ALA A 245 -7.68 -18.30 5.70
C ALA A 245 -9.01 -17.66 5.22
N ALA A 246 -9.06 -16.33 5.04
CA ALA A 246 -10.24 -15.64 4.52
C ALA A 246 -10.36 -15.70 2.99
N PHE A 247 -9.29 -16.02 2.27
CA PHE A 247 -9.29 -16.19 0.82
C PHE A 247 -9.40 -17.65 0.41
N ARG A 248 -10.04 -17.90 -0.73
CA ARG A 248 -10.21 -19.26 -1.26
C ARG A 248 -8.90 -19.87 -1.75
N LEU A 249 -8.05 -19.10 -2.43
CA LEU A 249 -6.82 -19.53 -3.09
C LEU A 249 -5.61 -18.74 -2.56
N ALA A 250 -5.32 -18.86 -1.26
CA ALA A 250 -4.22 -18.14 -0.65
C ALA A 250 -3.06 -19.06 -0.22
N GLN A 251 -1.85 -18.53 -0.31
CA GLN A 251 -0.64 -19.09 0.25
C GLN A 251 0.06 -18.02 1.09
N LEU A 252 0.61 -18.43 2.24
CA LEU A 252 1.33 -17.57 3.18
C LEU A 252 2.79 -17.98 3.26
N ASP A 253 3.67 -17.02 2.94
CA ASP A 253 5.11 -17.14 3.12
C ASP A 253 5.51 -16.38 4.40
N GLU A 254 5.98 -17.10 5.40
CA GLU A 254 6.47 -16.54 6.66
C GLU A 254 7.95 -16.18 6.54
N VAL A 255 8.27 -14.88 6.61
CA VAL A 255 9.61 -14.33 6.41
C VAL A 255 10.22 -13.98 7.76
N THR A 256 11.14 -14.83 8.25
CA THR A 256 11.67 -14.74 9.63
C THR A 256 12.62 -13.57 9.89
N ASP A 257 13.17 -12.96 8.85
CA ASP A 257 14.14 -11.86 8.91
C ASP A 257 13.58 -10.52 8.39
N ALA A 258 12.24 -10.38 8.37
CA ALA A 258 11.55 -9.17 7.94
C ALA A 258 10.55 -8.65 8.98
N THR A 259 10.24 -7.35 8.86
CA THR A 259 9.20 -6.64 9.61
C THR A 259 8.09 -6.17 8.65
N THR A 260 7.44 -5.04 8.92
CA THR A 260 6.33 -4.50 8.13
C THR A 260 6.68 -4.28 6.65
N PHE A 261 7.85 -3.70 6.39
CA PHE A 261 8.26 -3.38 5.02
C PHE A 261 9.09 -4.52 4.40
N VAL A 262 8.44 -5.68 4.20
CA VAL A 262 9.05 -6.86 3.57
C VAL A 262 9.62 -6.52 2.19
N SER A 263 8.97 -5.62 1.45
CA SER A 263 9.45 -5.10 0.16
C SER A 263 10.86 -4.49 0.19
N ILE A 264 11.28 -4.01 1.37
CA ILE A 264 12.62 -3.46 1.60
C ILE A 264 13.55 -4.51 2.22
N ASP A 265 13.04 -5.31 3.15
CA ASP A 265 13.84 -6.29 3.90
C ASP A 265 14.18 -7.51 3.04
N ARG A 266 13.21 -8.01 2.27
CA ARG A 266 13.29 -9.19 1.42
C ARG A 266 12.54 -8.96 0.08
N PRO A 267 13.03 -8.06 -0.76
CA PRO A 267 12.41 -7.75 -2.05
C PRO A 267 12.34 -8.96 -2.97
N ASP A 268 13.32 -9.86 -2.90
CA ASP A 268 13.37 -11.13 -3.62
C ASP A 268 12.15 -12.01 -3.38
N THR A 269 11.75 -12.14 -2.12
CA THR A 269 10.58 -12.96 -1.75
C THR A 269 9.28 -12.34 -2.27
N VAL A 270 9.15 -11.01 -2.22
CA VAL A 270 7.97 -10.32 -2.76
C VAL A 270 7.93 -10.41 -4.28
N ALA A 271 9.07 -10.24 -4.96
CA ALA A 271 9.14 -10.38 -6.42
C ALA A 271 8.76 -11.79 -6.88
N SER A 272 9.31 -12.83 -6.21
CA SER A 272 8.94 -14.22 -6.48
C SER A 272 7.43 -14.47 -6.30
N ALA A 273 6.82 -13.94 -5.24
CA ALA A 273 5.39 -14.07 -5.03
C ALA A 273 4.55 -13.41 -6.13
N VAL A 274 4.98 -12.25 -6.67
CA VAL A 274 4.32 -11.60 -7.81
C VAL A 274 4.45 -12.47 -9.06
N THR A 275 5.65 -12.99 -9.36
CA THR A 275 5.89 -13.85 -10.51
C THR A 275 5.07 -15.14 -10.42
N ASP A 276 4.95 -15.74 -9.23
CA ASP A 276 4.13 -16.94 -9.00
C ASP A 276 2.63 -16.68 -9.28
N VAL A 277 2.12 -15.51 -8.87
CA VAL A 277 0.72 -15.12 -9.14
C VAL A 277 0.52 -14.91 -10.65
N LEU A 278 1.47 -14.26 -11.32
CA LEU A 278 1.43 -14.07 -12.78
C LEU A 278 1.50 -15.38 -13.57
N ALA A 279 2.21 -16.39 -13.07
CA ALA A 279 2.37 -17.67 -13.74
C ALA A 279 1.14 -18.60 -13.62
N LYS A 280 0.30 -18.42 -12.60
CA LYS A 280 -0.90 -19.27 -12.41
C LYS A 280 -1.92 -18.95 -13.50
N ALA A 281 -2.39 -19.97 -14.21
CA ALA A 281 -3.48 -19.82 -15.17
C ALA A 281 -4.77 -19.33 -14.49
N HIS A 282 -5.56 -18.53 -15.20
CA HIS A 282 -6.96 -18.31 -14.80
C HIS A 282 -7.68 -19.67 -14.85
N THR A 283 -8.17 -20.14 -13.73
CA THR A 283 -9.05 -21.31 -13.65
C THR A 283 -10.49 -20.93 -13.96
#